data_da4ecddd949640a99208171d13e9c7da
#
_entry.id   da4ecddd949640a99208171d13e9c7da
#
_cell.length_a   1.000
_cell.length_b   1.000
_cell.length_c   1.000
_cell.angle_alpha   90.00
_cell.angle_beta   90.00
_cell.angle_gamma   90.00
#
_symmetry.space_group_name_H-M   'P 1'
#
loop_
_entity.id
_entity.type
_entity.pdbx_description
1 polymer ?
#
loop_
_entity_poly.entity_id
_entity_poly.type
_entity_poly.pdbx_seq_one_letter_code
_entity_poly.pdbx_strand_id
1 'polypeptide(L)'
;MTRNVMPTAADFDAWTSEDEEKALEATAAKMKVKHLIKDGSVWFLAPHGHIYKLPVSLSIDDFGRLSDLRSDIEQIQALKDMLTAFAGDEAAGQLAKEPVMVPLNILSDYGEIIAKIQGVELGKSSALSESSEGRTETE
;
A
#
# COMPACT_ATOMS: atom_id res chain seq x y z
N MET A 1 -24.02 -12.06 19.09
CA MET A 1 -23.58 -10.73 19.22
C MET A 1 -22.29 -10.58 20.01
N THR A 2 -21.39 -9.83 19.47
CA THR A 2 -20.08 -9.67 20.09
C THR A 2 -20.08 -8.49 21.05
N ARG A 3 -19.51 -8.68 22.19
CA ARG A 3 -19.35 -7.64 23.14
C ARG A 3 -17.92 -7.50 23.54
N ASN A 4 -17.55 -6.26 23.78
CA ASN A 4 -16.20 -5.99 24.27
C ASN A 4 -16.20 -6.18 25.77
N VAL A 5 -15.63 -7.27 26.20
CA VAL A 5 -15.49 -7.55 27.62
C VAL A 5 -14.10 -7.10 28.03
N MET A 6 -14.04 -6.29 29.07
CA MET A 6 -12.77 -5.79 29.55
C MET A 6 -11.91 -6.95 30.07
N PRO A 7 -10.65 -6.99 29.65
CA PRO A 7 -9.76 -8.04 30.15
C PRO A 7 -9.53 -7.89 31.65
N THR A 8 -9.28 -9.01 32.29
CA THR A 8 -8.97 -9.03 33.71
C THR A 8 -7.46 -9.08 33.89
N ALA A 9 -7.01 -8.88 35.15
CA ALA A 9 -5.59 -8.99 35.44
C ALA A 9 -5.06 -10.39 35.06
N ALA A 10 -5.89 -11.41 35.26
CA ALA A 10 -5.48 -12.77 34.91
C ALA A 10 -5.26 -12.93 33.40
N ASP A 11 -6.04 -12.20 32.60
CA ASP A 11 -5.88 -12.24 31.15
C ASP A 11 -4.51 -11.69 30.74
N PHE A 12 -4.09 -10.62 31.39
CA PHE A 12 -2.77 -10.05 31.10
C PHE A 12 -1.66 -11.01 31.51
N ASP A 13 -1.81 -11.63 32.67
CA ASP A 13 -0.80 -12.56 33.14
C ASP A 13 -0.67 -13.78 32.24
N ALA A 14 -1.77 -14.20 31.64
CA ALA A 14 -1.79 -15.37 30.77
C ALA A 14 -1.35 -15.08 29.34
N TRP A 15 -1.21 -13.81 28.98
CA TRP A 15 -0.88 -13.41 27.61
C TRP A 15 0.56 -13.83 27.30
N THR A 16 0.73 -14.55 26.17
CA THR A 16 2.04 -15.05 25.77
C THR A 16 2.51 -14.35 24.49
N SER A 17 3.80 -14.55 24.18
CA SER A 17 4.34 -14.04 22.93
C SER A 17 3.62 -14.63 21.73
N GLU A 18 3.23 -15.88 21.84
CA GLU A 18 2.51 -16.55 20.77
C GLU A 18 1.13 -15.94 20.58
N ASP A 19 0.45 -15.62 21.69
CA ASP A 19 -0.84 -14.94 21.62
C ASP A 19 -0.70 -13.61 20.93
N GLU A 20 0.37 -12.89 21.24
CA GLU A 20 0.59 -11.59 20.62
C GLU A 20 0.83 -11.71 19.12
N GLU A 21 1.64 -12.68 18.71
CA GLU A 21 1.89 -12.90 17.29
C GLU A 21 0.61 -13.19 16.53
N LYS A 22 -0.23 -14.05 17.09
CA LYS A 22 -1.48 -14.40 16.43
C LYS A 22 -2.41 -13.21 16.34
N ALA A 23 -2.47 -12.42 17.40
CA ALA A 23 -3.32 -11.24 17.41
C ALA A 23 -2.85 -10.20 16.40
N LEU A 24 -1.53 -10.01 16.32
CA LEU A 24 -0.95 -9.07 15.36
C LEU A 24 -1.23 -9.51 13.93
N GLU A 25 -1.06 -10.81 13.65
CA GLU A 25 -1.34 -11.33 12.31
C GLU A 25 -2.81 -11.15 11.93
N ALA A 26 -3.70 -11.45 12.86
CA ALA A 26 -5.13 -11.30 12.60
C ALA A 26 -5.50 -9.85 12.36
N THR A 27 -4.92 -8.94 13.15
CA THR A 27 -5.19 -7.52 13.00
C THR A 27 -4.65 -7.00 11.66
N ALA A 28 -3.41 -7.41 11.34
CA ALA A 28 -2.81 -6.99 10.08
C ALA A 28 -3.61 -7.47 8.88
N ALA A 29 -4.14 -8.69 8.97
CA ALA A 29 -4.94 -9.24 7.89
C ALA A 29 -6.20 -8.42 7.64
N LYS A 30 -6.77 -7.85 8.71
CA LYS A 30 -7.97 -7.02 8.57
C LYS A 30 -7.70 -5.67 7.94
N MET A 31 -6.44 -5.26 7.90
CA MET A 31 -6.06 -3.96 7.33
C MET A 31 -5.51 -4.07 5.92
N LYS A 32 -5.47 -5.27 5.37
CA LYS A 32 -4.96 -5.47 4.02
C LYS A 32 -5.90 -4.88 3.00
N VAL A 33 -5.32 -4.38 1.91
CA VAL A 33 -6.10 -3.85 0.81
C VAL A 33 -5.92 -4.77 -0.39
N LYS A 34 -6.93 -4.78 -1.25
CA LYS A 34 -6.85 -5.49 -2.52
C LYS A 34 -6.71 -4.47 -3.63
N HIS A 35 -6.20 -4.91 -4.76
CA HIS A 35 -6.07 -3.98 -5.87
C HIS A 35 -6.33 -4.68 -7.19
N LEU A 36 -6.65 -3.87 -8.19
CA LEU A 36 -6.67 -4.32 -9.57
C LEU A 36 -6.24 -3.15 -10.44
N ILE A 37 -5.81 -3.47 -11.64
CA ILE A 37 -5.35 -2.46 -12.59
C ILE A 37 -6.29 -2.51 -13.78
N LYS A 38 -6.89 -1.37 -14.09
CA LYS A 38 -7.89 -1.31 -15.13
C LYS A 38 -7.98 0.10 -15.68
N ASP A 39 -8.03 0.23 -16.99
CA ASP A 39 -8.25 1.51 -17.66
C ASP A 39 -7.24 2.57 -17.24
N GLY A 40 -5.97 2.17 -17.12
CA GLY A 40 -4.90 3.11 -16.81
C GLY A 40 -4.86 3.55 -15.37
N SER A 41 -5.57 2.85 -14.52
CA SER A 41 -5.64 3.20 -13.09
C SER A 41 -5.43 1.97 -12.23
N VAL A 42 -4.93 2.20 -11.03
CA VAL A 42 -4.89 1.18 -9.99
C VAL A 42 -6.04 1.48 -9.03
N TRP A 43 -6.85 0.47 -8.79
CA TRP A 43 -8.00 0.60 -7.90
C TRP A 43 -7.70 -0.19 -6.65
N PHE A 44 -7.83 0.44 -5.50
CA PHE A 44 -7.60 -0.23 -4.21
C PHE A 44 -8.91 -0.38 -3.47
N LEU A 45 -9.13 -1.57 -2.95
CA LEU A 45 -10.32 -1.85 -2.13
C LEU A 45 -9.89 -1.98 -0.69
N ALA A 46 -10.35 -1.04 0.13
CA ALA A 46 -10.05 -1.04 1.55
C ALA A 46 -10.91 -2.07 2.28
N PRO A 47 -10.50 -2.48 3.48
CA PRO A 47 -11.24 -3.54 4.22
C PRO A 47 -12.70 -3.23 4.46
N HIS A 48 -13.05 -1.94 4.55
CA HIS A 48 -14.43 -1.56 4.82
C HIS A 48 -15.23 -1.28 3.55
N GLY A 49 -14.66 -1.60 2.39
CA GLY A 49 -15.41 -1.50 1.15
C GLY A 49 -15.18 -0.22 0.35
N HIS A 50 -14.43 0.72 0.87
CA HIS A 50 -14.14 1.95 0.14
C HIS A 50 -13.13 1.67 -0.97
N ILE A 51 -13.32 2.33 -2.11
CA ILE A 51 -12.46 2.13 -3.27
C ILE A 51 -11.71 3.41 -3.56
N TYR A 52 -10.41 3.28 -3.78
CA TYR A 52 -9.53 4.43 -4.07
C TYR A 52 -8.85 4.19 -5.40
N LYS A 53 -8.80 5.24 -6.20
CA LYS A 53 -8.28 5.16 -7.56
C LYS A 53 -7.03 6.03 -7.67
N LEU A 54 -5.96 5.44 -8.19
CA LEU A 54 -4.70 6.15 -8.39
C LEU A 54 -4.21 5.89 -9.80
N PRO A 55 -3.42 6.81 -10.37
CA PRO A 55 -2.90 6.61 -11.72
C PRO A 55 -1.80 5.56 -11.75
N VAL A 56 -1.69 4.83 -12.87
CA VAL A 56 -0.58 3.91 -13.05
C VAL A 56 0.68 4.64 -13.48
N SER A 57 0.53 5.84 -14.04
CA SER A 57 1.67 6.67 -14.45
C SER A 57 1.76 7.88 -13.55
N LEU A 58 2.89 8.07 -12.93
CA LEU A 58 3.12 9.24 -12.10
C LEU A 58 3.88 10.28 -12.88
N SER A 59 3.55 11.55 -12.64
CA SER A 59 4.38 12.63 -13.14
C SER A 59 5.72 12.61 -12.40
N ILE A 60 6.69 13.28 -12.98
CA ILE A 60 8.00 13.39 -12.33
C ILE A 60 7.86 14.05 -10.96
N ASP A 61 7.00 15.07 -10.89
CA ASP A 61 6.79 15.77 -9.63
C ASP A 61 6.18 14.86 -8.57
N ASP A 62 5.17 14.10 -8.94
CA ASP A 62 4.50 13.21 -7.98
C ASP A 62 5.43 12.10 -7.54
N PHE A 63 6.17 11.52 -8.49
CA PHE A 63 7.12 10.48 -8.16
C PHE A 63 8.20 11.01 -7.21
N GLY A 64 8.69 12.21 -7.49
CA GLY A 64 9.70 12.83 -6.64
C GLY A 64 9.18 13.07 -5.24
N ARG A 65 7.93 13.54 -5.13
CA ARG A 65 7.35 13.76 -3.80
C ARG A 65 7.25 12.48 -3.00
N LEU A 66 6.79 11.41 -3.63
CA LEU A 66 6.68 10.13 -2.92
C LEU A 66 8.04 9.56 -2.55
N SER A 67 9.03 9.74 -3.44
CA SER A 67 10.36 9.18 -3.21
C SER A 67 11.13 9.92 -2.13
N ASP A 68 10.84 11.19 -1.94
CA ASP A 68 11.59 12.05 -1.03
C ASP A 68 11.10 12.03 0.40
N LEU A 69 10.01 11.33 0.66
CA LEU A 69 9.38 11.41 1.97
C LEU A 69 10.12 10.56 2.98
N ARG A 70 10.16 11.05 4.22
CA ARG A 70 10.94 10.42 5.27
C ARG A 70 10.10 9.87 6.40
N SER A 71 8.82 10.21 6.45
CA SER A 71 7.96 9.73 7.51
C SER A 71 6.67 9.19 6.92
N ASP A 72 6.03 8.32 7.70
CA ASP A 72 4.75 7.74 7.30
C ASP A 72 3.69 8.82 7.14
N ILE A 73 3.72 9.83 8.00
CA ILE A 73 2.74 10.91 7.94
C ILE A 73 2.88 11.69 6.64
N GLU A 74 4.12 11.98 6.24
CA GLU A 74 4.36 12.69 4.99
C GLU A 74 3.90 11.87 3.80
N GLN A 75 4.14 10.56 3.84
CA GLN A 75 3.71 9.68 2.76
C GLN A 75 2.19 9.64 2.66
N ILE A 76 1.51 9.56 3.80
CA ILE A 76 0.05 9.56 3.82
C ILE A 76 -0.49 10.88 3.29
N GLN A 77 0.13 11.99 3.68
CA GLN A 77 -0.30 13.30 3.18
C GLN A 77 -0.12 13.40 1.67
N ALA A 78 1.00 12.89 1.15
CA ALA A 78 1.23 12.89 -0.28
C ALA A 78 0.19 12.04 -1.00
N LEU A 79 -0.18 10.90 -0.41
CA LEU A 79 -1.21 10.05 -0.98
C LEU A 79 -2.55 10.78 -1.02
N LYS A 80 -2.90 11.48 0.06
CA LYS A 80 -4.12 12.26 0.09
C LYS A 80 -4.12 13.34 -0.98
N ASP A 81 -3.00 14.01 -1.15
CA ASP A 81 -2.89 15.05 -2.16
C ASP A 81 -3.08 14.47 -3.55
N MET A 82 -2.50 13.32 -3.81
CA MET A 82 -2.67 12.65 -5.09
C MET A 82 -4.12 12.23 -5.32
N LEU A 83 -4.76 11.72 -4.27
CA LEU A 83 -6.16 11.35 -4.38
C LEU A 83 -7.03 12.58 -4.67
N THR A 84 -6.74 13.69 -4.01
CA THR A 84 -7.48 14.91 -4.26
C THR A 84 -7.37 15.32 -5.72
N ALA A 85 -6.16 15.28 -6.26
CA ALA A 85 -5.92 15.71 -7.63
C ALA A 85 -6.51 14.72 -8.64
N PHE A 86 -6.49 13.43 -8.33
CA PHE A 86 -6.88 12.40 -9.29
C PHE A 86 -8.34 11.96 -9.14
N ALA A 87 -8.85 11.92 -7.91
CA ALA A 87 -10.18 11.39 -7.65
C ALA A 87 -11.10 12.33 -6.87
N GLY A 88 -10.60 13.46 -6.40
CA GLY A 88 -11.42 14.48 -5.75
C GLY A 88 -11.24 14.51 -4.25
N ASP A 89 -11.75 15.61 -3.65
CA ASP A 89 -11.61 15.85 -2.22
C ASP A 89 -12.31 14.79 -1.36
N GLU A 90 -13.41 14.26 -1.88
CA GLU A 90 -14.19 13.30 -1.13
C GLU A 90 -13.40 12.03 -0.87
N ALA A 91 -12.69 11.56 -1.90
CA ALA A 91 -11.86 10.36 -1.76
C ALA A 91 -10.75 10.58 -0.73
N ALA A 92 -10.11 11.73 -0.78
CA ALA A 92 -9.05 12.05 0.18
C ALA A 92 -9.59 12.15 1.60
N GLY A 93 -10.76 12.76 1.75
CA GLY A 93 -11.41 12.86 3.07
C GLY A 93 -11.80 11.51 3.62
N GLN A 94 -12.22 10.61 2.73
CA GLN A 94 -12.58 9.27 3.12
C GLN A 94 -11.35 8.48 3.57
N LEU A 95 -10.26 8.62 2.84
CA LEU A 95 -9.00 7.97 3.21
C LEU A 95 -8.52 8.44 4.58
N ALA A 96 -8.73 9.72 4.87
CA ALA A 96 -8.29 10.28 6.14
C ALA A 96 -9.01 9.65 7.33
N LYS A 97 -10.15 9.02 7.09
CA LYS A 97 -10.91 8.36 8.15
C LYS A 97 -10.59 6.89 8.30
N GLU A 98 -9.77 6.34 7.43
CA GLU A 98 -9.37 4.94 7.52
C GLU A 98 -8.37 4.73 8.65
N PRO A 99 -8.28 3.50 9.19
CA PRO A 99 -7.16 3.20 10.09
C PRO A 99 -5.84 3.47 9.40
N VAL A 100 -4.85 3.92 10.15
CA VAL A 100 -3.59 4.37 9.56
C VAL A 100 -2.90 3.30 8.74
N MET A 101 -3.09 2.02 9.08
CA MET A 101 -2.46 0.95 8.31
C MET A 101 -3.02 0.82 6.91
N VAL A 102 -4.26 1.28 6.67
CA VAL A 102 -4.87 1.18 5.35
C VAL A 102 -4.12 2.05 4.34
N PRO A 103 -3.95 3.36 4.56
CA PRO A 103 -3.16 4.14 3.60
C PRO A 103 -1.72 3.65 3.49
N LEU A 104 -1.12 3.15 4.58
CA LEU A 104 0.24 2.62 4.50
C LEU A 104 0.28 1.37 3.62
N ASN A 105 -0.71 0.50 3.72
CA ASN A 105 -0.78 -0.68 2.87
C ASN A 105 -1.04 -0.30 1.41
N ILE A 106 -1.86 0.71 1.18
CA ILE A 106 -2.08 1.22 -0.18
C ILE A 106 -0.75 1.72 -0.76
N LEU A 107 0.00 2.50 0.01
CA LEU A 107 1.27 3.02 -0.45
C LEU A 107 2.26 1.91 -0.75
N SER A 108 2.32 0.91 0.11
CA SER A 108 3.22 -0.22 -0.09
C SER A 108 2.88 -0.96 -1.39
N ASP A 109 1.60 -1.28 -1.58
CA ASP A 109 1.18 -1.99 -2.78
C ASP A 109 1.37 -1.13 -4.02
N TYR A 110 1.05 0.16 -3.91
CA TYR A 110 1.19 1.09 -5.03
C TYR A 110 2.66 1.20 -5.46
N GLY A 111 3.56 1.28 -4.48
CA GLY A 111 4.99 1.31 -4.77
C GLY A 111 5.45 0.06 -5.50
N GLU A 112 4.96 -1.10 -5.08
CA GLU A 112 5.30 -2.34 -5.75
C GLU A 112 4.76 -2.37 -7.18
N ILE A 113 3.55 -1.89 -7.38
CA ILE A 113 2.94 -1.86 -8.70
C ILE A 113 3.75 -0.96 -9.62
N ILE A 114 4.11 0.23 -9.15
CA ILE A 114 4.91 1.16 -9.95
C ILE A 114 6.26 0.53 -10.30
N ALA A 115 6.89 -0.14 -9.33
CA ALA A 115 8.16 -0.81 -9.58
C ALA A 115 8.02 -1.91 -10.62
N LYS A 116 6.93 -2.67 -10.56
CA LYS A 116 6.69 -3.73 -11.54
C LYS A 116 6.46 -3.18 -12.93
N ILE A 117 5.74 -2.06 -13.02
CA ILE A 117 5.52 -1.42 -14.32
C ILE A 117 6.83 -0.96 -14.90
N GLN A 118 7.69 -0.34 -14.09
CA GLN A 118 9.01 0.08 -14.53
C GLN A 118 9.85 -1.12 -14.93
N GLY A 119 9.75 -2.21 -14.20
CA GLY A 119 10.47 -3.43 -14.51
C GLY A 119 10.07 -4.01 -15.85
N VAL A 120 8.78 -3.98 -16.16
CA VAL A 120 8.30 -4.45 -17.45
C VAL A 120 8.87 -3.62 -18.59
N GLU A 121 8.87 -2.29 -18.42
CA GLU A 121 9.44 -1.40 -19.44
C GLU A 121 10.93 -1.62 -19.61
N LEU A 122 11.65 -1.68 -18.51
CA LEU A 122 13.08 -1.92 -18.56
C LEU A 122 13.37 -3.32 -19.09
N GLY A 123 12.54 -4.28 -18.75
CA GLY A 123 12.70 -5.63 -19.24
C GLY A 123 12.58 -5.72 -20.74
N LYS A 124 11.70 -4.96 -21.33
CA LYS A 124 11.59 -4.91 -22.77
C LYS A 124 12.85 -4.36 -23.42
N SER A 125 13.42 -3.34 -22.81
CA SER A 125 14.67 -2.78 -23.29
C SER A 125 15.83 -3.71 -23.05
N SER A 126 15.85 -4.31 -21.87
CA SER A 126 16.95 -5.19 -21.45
C SER A 126 16.97 -6.50 -22.19
N ALA A 127 15.84 -6.95 -22.67
CA ALA A 127 15.79 -8.18 -23.43
C ALA A 127 16.70 -8.13 -24.62
N LEU A 128 17.11 -6.97 -24.95
CA LEU A 128 18.04 -6.75 -26.03
C LEU A 128 19.47 -6.88 -25.58
N SER A 129 19.68 -6.94 -24.31
CA SER A 129 21.02 -7.08 -23.75
C SER A 129 21.09 -8.26 -22.87
N GLU A 130 20.41 -8.68 -21.73
CA GLU A 130 20.62 -9.42 -20.82
C GLU A 130 20.70 -9.89 -20.00
N SER A 131 20.61 -10.29 -20.10
CA SER A 131 20.61 -10.67 -19.51
C SER A 131 21.09 -10.80 -18.56
N SER A 132 21.16 -10.73 -18.45
CA SER A 132 21.57 -10.73 -17.95
C SER A 132 21.96 -10.81 -16.99
N GLU A 133 21.88 -11.01 -16.74
CA GLU A 133 22.18 -10.96 -16.40
C GLU A 133 22.47 -11.17 -16.16
N GLY A 134 22.58 -11.53 -16.19
CA GLY A 134 22.67 -11.72 -16.59
C GLY A 134 23.13 -11.94 -16.41
N ARG A 135 23.39 -12.31 -16.67
CA ARG A 135 23.77 -12.54 -17.26
C ARG A 135 24.35 -12.61 -17.43
N THR A 136 24.41 -12.91 -17.44
CA THR A 136 24.88 -12.97 -18.18
C THR A 136 25.28 -13.02 -18.37
N GLU A 137 25.22 -13.28 -18.59
CA GLU A 137 25.49 -13.26 -19.44
C GLU A 137 25.71 -13.17 -19.62
N THR A 138 25.78 -13.65 -19.76
CA THR A 138 26.00 -13.55 -20.47
C THR A 138 26.25 -13.40 -20.56
N GLU A 139 26.00 -13.66 -20.82
CA GLU A 139 26.10 -13.34 -21.36
C GLU A 139 26.36 -13.22 -21.24
#